data_68055b62bddbc2dcf51d7cdc9c32ea35
#
_entry.id   68055b62bddbc2dcf51d7cdc9c32ea35
#
_cell.length_a   1.000
_cell.length_b   1.000
_cell.length_c   1.000
_cell.angle_alpha   90.00
_cell.angle_beta   90.00
_cell.angle_gamma   90.00
#
_symmetry.space_group_name_H-M   'P 1'
#
loop_
_entity.id
_entity.type
_entity.pdbx_description
1 polymer ?
#
loop_
_entity_poly.entity_id
_entity_poly.type
_entity_poly.pdbx_seq_one_letter_code
_entity_poly.pdbx_strand_id
1 'polypeptide(L)'
;HVITGLNFELKQGDRVFLKGKNGCGKSSLIKYILTQNLQNSSNGGIEKRKITMSGCENLSGENIMATGTCSIASNLVISYINQDTSHLSGTLKEFAKKQEIDEPMLLSMLRSLDLDREQFVKNMEEFSEGQKKKVLIAASLLTPAYLYLWDEPLNYIDVFSRMQIEKLIAQFQPTMLIVEHDARFAKKLATKVVEL
;
A
#
# COMPACT_ATOMS: atom_id res chain seq x y z
N HIS A 1 -1.42 13.63 -17.55
CA HIS A 1 -2.77 13.80 -17.02
C HIS A 1 -2.78 14.95 -16.02
N VAL A 2 -3.82 15.77 -16.03
CA VAL A 2 -3.97 16.92 -15.14
C VAL A 2 -5.14 16.64 -14.22
N ILE A 3 -4.86 16.62 -12.90
CA ILE A 3 -5.89 16.60 -11.86
C ILE A 3 -6.12 18.06 -11.46
N THR A 4 -7.35 18.54 -11.52
CA THR A 4 -7.70 19.91 -11.14
C THR A 4 -8.79 19.94 -10.08
N GLY A 5 -8.72 20.91 -9.16
CA GLY A 5 -9.76 21.11 -8.14
C GLY A 5 -9.81 20.03 -7.05
N LEU A 6 -8.77 19.21 -6.91
CA LEU A 6 -8.72 18.20 -5.88
C LEU A 6 -8.57 18.85 -4.50
N ASN A 7 -9.53 18.57 -3.63
CA ASN A 7 -9.50 19.00 -2.24
C ASN A 7 -10.02 17.89 -1.33
N PHE A 8 -9.18 17.33 -0.49
CA PHE A 8 -9.59 16.36 0.52
C PHE A 8 -8.65 16.40 1.74
N GLU A 9 -9.17 15.94 2.85
CA GLU A 9 -8.43 15.77 4.10
C GLU A 9 -8.54 14.29 4.53
N LEU A 10 -7.43 13.73 4.99
CA LEU A 10 -7.34 12.39 5.52
C LEU A 10 -6.96 12.46 7.01
N LYS A 11 -7.85 12.04 7.90
CA LYS A 11 -7.66 12.00 9.34
C LYS A 11 -7.36 10.58 9.81
N GLN A 12 -6.83 10.46 11.01
CA GLN A 12 -6.60 9.16 11.65
C GLN A 12 -7.88 8.34 11.66
N GLY A 13 -7.79 7.08 11.22
CA GLY A 13 -8.92 6.15 11.09
C GLY A 13 -9.75 6.33 9.82
N ASP A 14 -9.49 7.34 8.99
CA ASP A 14 -10.14 7.46 7.69
C ASP A 14 -9.65 6.38 6.72
N ARG A 15 -10.58 5.83 5.96
CA ARG A 15 -10.31 4.97 4.80
C ARG A 15 -10.87 5.66 3.56
N VAL A 16 -9.99 6.41 2.90
CA VAL A 16 -10.34 7.21 1.72
C VAL A 16 -10.12 6.38 0.47
N PHE A 17 -11.16 6.24 -0.33
CA PHE A 17 -11.10 5.57 -1.63
C PHE A 17 -11.02 6.58 -2.76
N LEU A 18 -9.96 6.47 -3.58
CA LEU A 18 -9.81 7.26 -4.80
C LEU A 18 -10.49 6.54 -5.96
N LYS A 19 -11.50 7.17 -6.54
CA LYS A 19 -12.20 6.70 -7.73
C LYS A 19 -11.92 7.59 -8.93
N GLY A 20 -12.00 7.03 -10.10
CA GLY A 20 -11.79 7.75 -11.36
C GLY A 20 -11.44 6.78 -12.48
N LYS A 21 -11.50 7.26 -13.71
CA LYS A 21 -11.17 6.48 -14.92
C LYS A 21 -9.71 6.02 -14.89
N ASN A 22 -9.41 4.94 -15.61
CA ASN A 22 -8.00 4.53 -15.76
C ASN A 22 -7.20 5.65 -16.43
N GLY A 23 -6.00 5.89 -15.90
CA GLY A 23 -5.13 6.95 -16.38
C GLY A 23 -5.48 8.38 -15.90
N CYS A 24 -6.49 8.61 -15.04
CA CYS A 24 -6.80 9.96 -14.55
C CYS A 24 -5.79 10.52 -13.54
N GLY A 25 -4.77 9.74 -13.12
CA GLY A 25 -3.70 10.21 -12.24
C GLY A 25 -3.75 9.70 -10.80
N LYS A 26 -4.55 8.69 -10.46
CA LYS A 26 -4.65 8.12 -9.10
C LYS A 26 -3.29 7.70 -8.54
N SER A 27 -2.55 6.90 -9.30
CA SER A 27 -1.20 6.45 -8.92
C SER A 27 -0.20 7.62 -8.85
N SER A 28 -0.35 8.62 -9.73
CA SER A 28 0.49 9.84 -9.69
C SER A 28 0.23 10.65 -8.41
N LEU A 29 -1.03 10.71 -7.94
CA LEU A 29 -1.35 11.37 -6.66
C LEU A 29 -0.70 10.62 -5.48
N ILE A 30 -0.76 9.29 -5.45
CA ILE A 30 -0.08 8.50 -4.42
C ILE A 30 1.43 8.76 -4.45
N LYS A 31 2.06 8.73 -5.62
CA LYS A 31 3.50 9.02 -5.78
C LYS A 31 3.84 10.44 -5.33
N TYR A 32 2.99 11.43 -5.63
CA TYR A 32 3.17 12.79 -5.16
C TYR A 32 3.17 12.88 -3.63
N ILE A 33 2.21 12.23 -2.95
CA ILE A 33 2.14 12.18 -1.48
C ILE A 33 3.42 11.55 -0.90
N LEU A 34 3.91 10.45 -1.50
CA LEU A 34 5.16 9.81 -1.08
C LEU A 34 6.36 10.75 -1.23
N THR A 35 6.46 11.47 -2.34
CA THR A 35 7.54 12.43 -2.59
C THR A 35 7.52 13.57 -1.58
N GLN A 36 6.35 14.12 -1.28
CA GLN A 36 6.20 15.18 -0.27
C GLN A 36 6.59 14.70 1.13
N ASN A 37 6.24 13.46 1.50
CA ASN A 37 6.65 12.88 2.77
C ASN A 37 8.18 12.73 2.89
N LEU A 38 8.86 12.37 1.80
CA LEU A 38 10.32 12.26 1.74
C LEU A 38 11.01 13.64 1.87
N GLN A 39 10.51 14.67 1.19
CA GLN A 39 11.07 16.03 1.22
C GLN A 39 10.95 16.66 2.61
N ASN A 40 9.80 16.50 3.27
CA ASN A 40 9.61 16.96 4.65
C ASN A 40 10.54 16.27 5.65
N SER A 41 11.07 15.10 5.30
CA SER A 41 12.01 14.32 6.12
C SER A 41 13.45 14.85 6.02
N SER A 42 13.82 15.49 4.90
CA SER A 42 15.18 15.97 4.63
C SER A 42 15.52 17.29 5.37
N ASN A 43 14.52 18.03 5.81
CA ASN A 43 14.69 19.34 6.46
C ASN A 43 14.87 19.29 7.98
N GLY A 44 14.83 18.11 8.60
CA GLY A 44 15.04 17.96 10.04
C GLY A 44 15.97 16.78 10.33
N GLY A 45 17.23 17.07 10.61
CA GLY A 45 18.36 16.16 10.80
C GLY A 45 18.19 14.99 11.79
N ILE A 46 17.23 14.14 11.59
CA ILE A 46 16.99 12.90 12.34
C ILE A 46 16.73 11.78 11.33
N GLU A 47 17.44 10.66 11.53
CA GLU A 47 17.41 9.36 10.86
C GLU A 47 16.39 9.17 9.74
N LYS A 48 16.87 8.62 8.61
CA LYS A 48 16.08 8.20 7.43
C LYS A 48 14.77 7.55 7.87
N ARG A 49 13.68 8.30 7.76
CA ARG A 49 12.35 7.82 8.11
C ARG A 49 11.98 6.66 7.22
N LYS A 50 11.68 5.56 7.86
CA LYS A 50 11.39 4.29 7.25
C LYS A 50 10.08 4.37 6.49
N ILE A 51 10.14 4.62 5.18
CA ILE A 51 9.06 4.22 4.29
C ILE A 51 9.31 2.72 4.09
N THR A 52 8.50 1.89 4.73
CA THR A 52 8.56 0.46 4.47
C THR A 52 7.87 0.23 3.14
N MET A 53 8.68 0.17 2.09
CA MET A 53 8.23 0.12 0.71
C MET A 53 8.87 -1.10 0.07
N SER A 54 8.07 -2.10 -0.22
CA SER A 54 8.48 -3.04 -1.24
C SER A 54 8.32 -2.35 -2.61
N GLY A 55 9.45 -2.08 -3.29
CA GLY A 55 9.46 -1.63 -4.68
C GLY A 55 9.55 -0.13 -4.95
N CYS A 56 10.02 0.71 -4.02
CA CYS A 56 10.18 2.15 -4.27
C CYS A 56 11.60 2.62 -4.59
N GLU A 57 12.42 1.76 -5.14
CA GLU A 57 13.78 2.15 -5.56
C GLU A 57 13.78 3.18 -6.72
N ASN A 58 12.64 3.43 -7.37
CA ASN A 58 12.51 4.24 -8.59
C ASN A 58 11.52 5.43 -8.50
N LEU A 59 11.26 6.00 -7.33
CA LEU A 59 10.44 7.23 -7.23
C LEU A 59 11.11 8.48 -7.81
N SER A 60 12.40 8.41 -8.12
CA SER A 60 13.22 9.56 -8.55
C SER A 60 13.08 9.96 -10.04
N GLY A 61 12.24 9.28 -10.83
CA GLY A 61 12.17 9.46 -12.28
C GLY A 61 10.97 10.22 -12.84
N GLU A 62 9.91 10.45 -12.06
CA GLU A 62 8.72 11.14 -12.56
C GLU A 62 8.64 12.58 -12.04
N ASN A 63 8.78 13.56 -12.94
CA ASN A 63 8.51 14.97 -12.63
C ASN A 63 6.99 15.18 -12.50
N ILE A 64 6.45 14.98 -11.30
CA ILE A 64 5.07 15.33 -11.00
C ILE A 64 5.03 16.81 -10.64
N MET A 65 4.47 17.62 -11.52
CA MET A 65 4.24 19.05 -11.25
C MET A 65 2.88 19.21 -10.57
N ALA A 66 2.86 19.81 -9.40
CA ALA A 66 1.65 20.11 -8.66
C ALA A 66 1.59 21.59 -8.30
N THR A 67 0.39 22.17 -8.38
CA THR A 67 0.09 23.52 -7.89
C THR A 67 -0.93 23.40 -6.76
N GLY A 68 -0.80 24.21 -5.72
CA GLY A 68 -1.65 24.16 -4.53
C GLY A 68 -0.86 23.82 -3.27
N THR A 69 -1.58 23.44 -2.22
CA THR A 69 -0.99 23.13 -0.92
C THR A 69 -1.20 21.66 -0.57
N CYS A 70 -0.13 20.96 -0.22
CA CYS A 70 -0.17 19.63 0.36
C CYS A 70 0.51 19.68 1.73
N SER A 71 -0.25 19.43 2.78
CA SER A 71 0.27 19.37 4.14
C SER A 71 0.26 17.93 4.64
N ILE A 72 1.42 17.44 5.05
CA ILE A 72 1.59 16.08 5.58
C ILE A 72 2.18 16.20 6.98
N ALA A 73 1.62 15.45 7.93
CA ALA A 73 2.13 15.41 9.29
C ALA A 73 3.61 15.00 9.34
N SER A 74 4.37 15.65 10.22
CA SER A 74 5.78 15.31 10.42
C SER A 74 5.91 13.90 11.01
N ASN A 75 7.00 13.20 10.66
CA ASN A 75 7.31 11.84 11.13
C ASN A 75 6.28 10.76 10.73
N LEU A 76 5.59 10.95 9.61
CA LEU A 76 4.61 9.98 9.14
C LEU A 76 5.31 8.74 8.57
N VAL A 77 5.11 7.59 9.21
CA VAL A 77 5.51 6.29 8.68
C VAL A 77 4.42 5.82 7.72
N ILE A 78 4.81 5.56 6.47
CA ILE A 78 3.89 5.13 5.42
C ILE A 78 4.20 3.70 5.01
N SER A 79 3.17 2.86 4.89
CA SER A 79 3.23 1.56 4.22
C SER A 79 2.59 1.68 2.85
N TYR A 80 3.34 1.35 1.79
CA TYR A 80 2.88 1.49 0.41
C TYR A 80 2.85 0.16 -0.33
N ILE A 81 1.76 -0.11 -1.02
CA ILE A 81 1.65 -1.19 -2.01
C ILE A 81 1.45 -0.56 -3.38
N ASN A 82 2.37 -0.86 -4.31
CA ASN A 82 2.26 -0.50 -5.70
C ASN A 82 1.62 -1.63 -6.52
N GLN A 83 1.37 -1.36 -7.80
CA GLN A 83 0.83 -2.36 -8.73
C GLN A 83 1.88 -3.40 -9.12
N ASP A 84 3.16 -3.01 -9.18
CA ASP A 84 4.25 -3.86 -9.63
C ASP A 84 4.72 -4.81 -8.52
N THR A 85 4.78 -6.10 -8.84
CA THR A 85 5.26 -7.17 -7.96
C THR A 85 6.59 -7.77 -8.42
N SER A 86 7.16 -7.28 -9.53
CA SER A 86 8.36 -7.83 -10.18
C SER A 86 9.61 -7.77 -9.30
N HIS A 87 9.63 -6.87 -8.32
CA HIS A 87 10.72 -6.71 -7.37
C HIS A 87 10.77 -7.78 -6.27
N LEU A 88 9.72 -8.62 -6.16
CA LEU A 88 9.70 -9.71 -5.19
C LEU A 88 10.55 -10.87 -5.66
N SER A 89 11.59 -11.18 -4.88
CA SER A 89 12.56 -12.24 -5.19
C SER A 89 13.03 -12.94 -3.91
N GLY A 90 13.55 -14.16 -4.07
CA GLY A 90 14.05 -14.97 -2.98
C GLY A 90 12.95 -15.59 -2.12
N THR A 91 13.31 -16.09 -0.95
CA THR A 91 12.40 -16.77 -0.04
C THR A 91 11.58 -15.81 0.83
N LEU A 92 10.42 -16.26 1.35
CA LEU A 92 9.63 -15.50 2.32
C LEU A 92 10.41 -15.13 3.57
N LYS A 93 11.36 -15.97 3.99
CA LYS A 93 12.25 -15.73 5.14
C LYS A 93 13.19 -14.55 4.88
N GLU A 94 13.84 -14.53 3.71
CA GLU A 94 14.72 -13.42 3.30
C GLU A 94 13.94 -12.12 3.17
N PHE A 95 12.73 -12.20 2.60
CA PHE A 95 11.83 -11.06 2.49
C PHE A 95 11.41 -10.52 3.87
N ALA A 96 10.98 -11.38 4.79
CA ALA A 96 10.62 -11.00 6.14
C ALA A 96 11.79 -10.28 6.85
N LYS A 97 13.01 -10.85 6.75
CA LYS A 97 14.23 -10.23 7.29
C LYS A 97 14.52 -8.86 6.69
N LYS A 98 14.41 -8.72 5.35
CA LYS A 98 14.63 -7.45 4.63
C LYS A 98 13.61 -6.38 5.03
N GLN A 99 12.35 -6.78 5.26
CA GLN A 99 11.26 -5.89 5.66
C GLN A 99 11.18 -5.67 7.18
N GLU A 100 12.05 -6.34 7.96
CA GLU A 100 12.04 -6.33 9.43
C GLU A 100 10.68 -6.77 10.01
N ILE A 101 10.07 -7.77 9.38
CA ILE A 101 8.82 -8.40 9.81
C ILE A 101 9.16 -9.73 10.49
N ASP A 102 8.43 -10.07 11.54
CA ASP A 102 8.51 -11.38 12.17
C ASP A 102 8.04 -12.47 11.20
N GLU A 103 8.93 -13.41 10.86
CA GLU A 103 8.64 -14.47 9.88
C GLU A 103 7.44 -15.34 10.28
N PRO A 104 7.31 -15.85 11.51
CA PRO A 104 6.14 -16.58 11.97
C PRO A 104 4.83 -15.80 11.79
N MET A 105 4.82 -14.50 12.08
CA MET A 105 3.65 -13.64 11.86
C MET A 105 3.31 -13.51 10.38
N LEU A 106 4.31 -13.31 9.52
CA LEU A 106 4.11 -13.24 8.06
C LEU A 106 3.50 -14.55 7.54
N LEU A 107 4.06 -15.71 7.90
CA LEU A 107 3.54 -17.01 7.48
C LEU A 107 2.13 -17.28 8.01
N SER A 108 1.82 -16.84 9.23
CA SER A 108 0.47 -16.92 9.80
C SER A 108 -0.52 -16.06 9.03
N MET A 109 -0.14 -14.82 8.72
CA MET A 109 -0.98 -13.91 7.93
C MET A 109 -1.22 -14.47 6.51
N LEU A 110 -0.18 -14.97 5.85
CA LEU A 110 -0.28 -15.56 4.52
C LEU A 110 -1.22 -16.77 4.49
N ARG A 111 -1.20 -17.61 5.53
CA ARG A 111 -2.18 -18.71 5.69
C ARG A 111 -3.61 -18.18 5.81
N SER A 112 -3.82 -17.11 6.57
CA SER A 112 -5.15 -16.51 6.69
C SER A 112 -5.66 -15.92 5.38
N LEU A 113 -4.73 -15.55 4.47
CA LEU A 113 -5.01 -15.11 3.11
C LEU A 113 -4.99 -16.27 2.10
N ASP A 114 -5.14 -17.52 2.55
CA ASP A 114 -5.22 -18.70 1.69
C ASP A 114 -4.00 -18.89 0.78
N LEU A 115 -2.81 -18.71 1.34
CA LEU A 115 -1.58 -19.14 0.68
C LEU A 115 -1.16 -20.50 1.21
N ASP A 116 -1.04 -21.48 0.31
CA ASP A 116 -0.69 -22.85 0.64
C ASP A 116 0.70 -22.96 1.28
N ARG A 117 0.82 -23.89 2.25
CA ARG A 117 2.10 -24.13 2.94
C ARG A 117 3.21 -24.60 2.00
N GLU A 118 2.89 -25.25 0.91
CA GLU A 118 3.85 -25.69 -0.11
C GLU A 118 4.56 -24.51 -0.77
N GLN A 119 3.92 -23.33 -0.80
CA GLN A 119 4.53 -22.10 -1.32
C GLN A 119 5.59 -21.53 -0.38
N PHE A 120 5.53 -21.83 0.93
CA PHE A 120 6.42 -21.20 1.91
C PHE A 120 7.90 -21.56 1.74
N VAL A 121 8.19 -22.66 1.05
CA VAL A 121 9.55 -23.14 0.79
C VAL A 121 10.06 -22.76 -0.60
N LYS A 122 9.20 -22.16 -1.44
CA LYS A 122 9.54 -21.73 -2.81
C LYS A 122 10.06 -20.29 -2.83
N ASN A 123 10.76 -19.97 -3.90
CA ASN A 123 11.12 -18.59 -4.19
C ASN A 123 9.93 -17.81 -4.73
N MET A 124 9.83 -16.51 -4.39
CA MET A 124 8.70 -15.67 -4.80
C MET A 124 8.67 -15.39 -6.31
N GLU A 125 9.76 -15.62 -7.03
CA GLU A 125 9.78 -15.60 -8.50
C GLU A 125 8.84 -16.66 -9.10
N GLU A 126 8.62 -17.77 -8.39
CA GLU A 126 7.73 -18.86 -8.82
C GLU A 126 6.26 -18.59 -8.47
N PHE A 127 5.99 -17.52 -7.70
CA PHE A 127 4.64 -17.19 -7.28
C PHE A 127 3.82 -16.57 -8.42
N SER A 128 2.53 -16.91 -8.46
CA SER A 128 1.58 -16.18 -9.29
C SER A 128 1.45 -14.72 -8.83
N GLU A 129 0.97 -13.84 -9.70
CA GLU A 129 0.74 -12.43 -9.35
C GLU A 129 -0.19 -12.27 -8.13
N GLY A 130 -1.23 -13.11 -8.02
CA GLY A 130 -2.10 -13.11 -6.85
C GLY A 130 -1.38 -13.53 -5.56
N GLN A 131 -0.50 -14.53 -5.62
CA GLN A 131 0.31 -14.95 -4.48
C GLN A 131 1.30 -13.86 -4.06
N LYS A 132 1.96 -13.20 -5.02
CA LYS A 132 2.83 -12.04 -4.76
C LYS A 132 2.05 -10.88 -4.12
N LYS A 133 0.85 -10.58 -4.60
CA LYS A 133 -0.02 -9.56 -3.99
C LYS A 133 -0.39 -9.91 -2.55
N LYS A 134 -0.70 -11.19 -2.25
CA LYS A 134 -0.94 -11.64 -0.87
C LYS A 134 0.26 -11.36 0.04
N VAL A 135 1.50 -11.59 -0.47
CA VAL A 135 2.73 -11.27 0.29
C VAL A 135 2.83 -9.78 0.59
N LEU A 136 2.61 -8.91 -0.41
CA LEU A 136 2.66 -7.45 -0.22
C LEU A 136 1.60 -6.96 0.76
N ILE A 137 0.37 -7.48 0.67
CA ILE A 137 -0.73 -7.11 1.58
C ILE A 137 -0.41 -7.56 3.01
N ALA A 138 0.04 -8.81 3.19
CA ALA A 138 0.43 -9.33 4.50
C ALA A 138 1.55 -8.51 5.12
N ALA A 139 2.59 -8.22 4.36
CA ALA A 139 3.72 -7.38 4.81
C ALA A 139 3.27 -5.97 5.17
N SER A 140 2.43 -5.35 4.33
CA SER A 140 1.88 -4.02 4.60
C SER A 140 1.10 -3.98 5.92
N LEU A 141 0.19 -4.93 6.14
CA LEU A 141 -0.63 -4.99 7.35
C LEU A 141 0.18 -5.30 8.63
N LEU A 142 1.30 -5.99 8.50
CA LEU A 142 2.21 -6.30 9.62
C LEU A 142 3.19 -5.16 9.91
N THR A 143 3.33 -4.20 9.01
CA THR A 143 4.21 -3.06 9.20
C THR A 143 3.51 -2.01 10.05
N PRO A 144 4.09 -1.59 11.19
CA PRO A 144 3.57 -0.46 11.97
C PRO A 144 3.65 0.83 11.16
N ALA A 145 2.54 1.31 10.65
CA ALA A 145 2.45 2.54 9.87
C ALA A 145 1.28 3.42 10.33
N TYR A 146 1.45 4.73 10.16
CA TYR A 146 0.38 5.70 10.43
C TYR A 146 -0.54 5.90 9.22
N LEU A 147 -0.03 5.60 8.01
CA LEU A 147 -0.78 5.72 6.77
C LEU A 147 -0.45 4.56 5.83
N TYR A 148 -1.48 3.93 5.33
CA TYR A 148 -1.38 2.87 4.32
C TYR A 148 -1.83 3.42 2.98
N LEU A 149 -0.94 3.41 2.00
CA LEU A 149 -1.22 3.80 0.61
C LEU A 149 -1.27 2.53 -0.24
N TRP A 150 -2.44 2.20 -0.76
CA TRP A 150 -2.63 0.99 -1.55
C TRP A 150 -3.10 1.32 -2.97
N ASP A 151 -2.30 0.93 -3.95
CA ASP A 151 -2.58 1.15 -5.37
C ASP A 151 -3.00 -0.17 -6.05
N GLU A 152 -4.30 -0.34 -6.25
CA GLU A 152 -4.95 -1.52 -6.82
C GLU A 152 -4.51 -2.85 -6.16
N PRO A 153 -4.65 -2.97 -4.83
CA PRO A 153 -4.14 -4.11 -4.07
C PRO A 153 -4.87 -5.42 -4.40
N LEU A 154 -6.13 -5.35 -4.83
CA LEU A 154 -6.98 -6.53 -5.00
C LEU A 154 -6.92 -7.15 -6.40
N ASN A 155 -6.12 -6.60 -7.30
CA ASN A 155 -5.89 -7.21 -8.61
C ASN A 155 -5.29 -8.61 -8.43
N TYR A 156 -5.88 -9.61 -9.11
CA TYR A 156 -5.50 -11.03 -9.05
C TYR A 156 -5.75 -11.72 -7.69
N ILE A 157 -6.41 -11.06 -6.74
CA ILE A 157 -6.77 -11.64 -5.44
C ILE A 157 -8.11 -12.39 -5.57
N ASP A 158 -8.13 -13.64 -5.11
CA ASP A 158 -9.32 -14.47 -5.04
C ASP A 158 -10.36 -13.93 -4.04
N VAL A 159 -11.61 -14.41 -4.20
CA VAL A 159 -12.75 -13.92 -3.39
C VAL A 159 -12.55 -14.20 -1.90
N PHE A 160 -12.01 -15.36 -1.55
CA PHE A 160 -11.82 -15.75 -0.14
C PHE A 160 -10.79 -14.84 0.53
N SER A 161 -9.62 -14.69 -0.07
CA SER A 161 -8.56 -13.78 0.42
C SER A 161 -9.05 -12.34 0.52
N ARG A 162 -9.85 -11.88 -0.46
CA ARG A 162 -10.47 -10.55 -0.43
C ARG A 162 -11.37 -10.36 0.79
N MET A 163 -12.21 -11.35 1.11
CA MET A 163 -13.06 -11.32 2.31
C MET A 163 -12.25 -11.27 3.60
N GLN A 164 -11.12 -11.96 3.67
CA GLN A 164 -10.24 -11.90 4.84
C GLN A 164 -9.58 -10.53 4.97
N ILE A 165 -9.12 -9.93 3.86
CA ILE A 165 -8.56 -8.56 3.85
C ILE A 165 -9.61 -7.55 4.32
N GLU A 166 -10.85 -7.63 3.81
CA GLU A 166 -11.97 -6.81 4.26
C GLU A 166 -12.18 -6.90 5.78
N LYS A 167 -12.18 -8.12 6.31
CA LYS A 167 -12.36 -8.38 7.75
C LYS A 167 -11.22 -7.75 8.57
N LEU A 168 -9.97 -7.93 8.15
CA LEU A 168 -8.82 -7.35 8.82
C LEU A 168 -8.88 -5.83 8.85
N ILE A 169 -9.14 -5.19 7.71
CA ILE A 169 -9.25 -3.72 7.63
C ILE A 169 -10.42 -3.20 8.49
N ALA A 170 -11.57 -3.89 8.47
CA ALA A 170 -12.72 -3.51 9.29
C ALA A 170 -12.44 -3.63 10.79
N GLN A 171 -11.65 -4.62 11.20
CA GLN A 171 -11.29 -4.86 12.59
C GLN A 171 -10.25 -3.86 13.11
N PHE A 172 -9.19 -3.61 12.35
CA PHE A 172 -8.07 -2.76 12.78
C PHE A 172 -8.26 -1.28 12.47
N GLN A 173 -9.17 -0.96 11.56
CA GLN A 173 -9.51 0.40 11.14
C GLN A 173 -8.29 1.29 10.84
N PRO A 174 -7.31 0.84 10.04
CA PRO A 174 -6.13 1.60 9.72
C PRO A 174 -6.48 2.87 8.94
N THR A 175 -5.63 3.89 9.04
CA THR A 175 -5.74 5.09 8.20
C THR A 175 -5.24 4.76 6.80
N MET A 176 -6.08 4.86 5.77
CA MET A 176 -5.76 4.37 4.43
C MET A 176 -6.16 5.35 3.33
N LEU A 177 -5.34 5.40 2.30
CA LEU A 177 -5.70 5.94 0.98
C LEU A 177 -5.59 4.79 -0.02
N ILE A 178 -6.70 4.43 -0.65
CA ILE A 178 -6.82 3.23 -1.47
C ILE A 178 -7.31 3.61 -2.86
N VAL A 179 -6.57 3.21 -3.88
CA VAL A 179 -7.05 3.16 -5.27
C VAL A 179 -7.60 1.76 -5.51
N GLU A 180 -8.90 1.65 -5.72
CA GLU A 180 -9.54 0.36 -5.98
C GLU A 180 -10.81 0.54 -6.79
N HIS A 181 -11.07 -0.40 -7.70
CA HIS A 181 -12.23 -0.40 -8.58
C HIS A 181 -13.40 -1.25 -8.05
N ASP A 182 -13.16 -2.07 -7.03
CA ASP A 182 -14.20 -2.91 -6.44
C ASP A 182 -15.19 -2.07 -5.63
N ALA A 183 -16.39 -1.89 -6.19
CA ALA A 183 -17.45 -1.12 -5.55
C ALA A 183 -17.94 -1.74 -4.23
N ARG A 184 -17.90 -3.09 -4.09
CA ARG A 184 -18.32 -3.79 -2.87
C ARG A 184 -17.32 -3.57 -1.74
N PHE A 185 -16.02 -3.67 -2.07
CA PHE A 185 -14.93 -3.39 -1.15
C PHE A 185 -15.00 -1.95 -0.65
N ALA A 186 -15.14 -0.98 -1.55
CA ALA A 186 -15.31 0.42 -1.19
C ALA A 186 -16.55 0.65 -0.33
N LYS A 187 -17.71 0.08 -0.69
CA LYS A 187 -18.97 0.23 0.07
C LYS A 187 -18.86 -0.26 1.52
N LYS A 188 -18.07 -1.31 1.75
CA LYS A 188 -17.89 -1.89 3.09
C LYS A 188 -16.92 -1.11 3.96
N LEU A 189 -15.87 -0.55 3.39
CA LEU A 189 -14.71 -0.07 4.13
C LEU A 189 -14.53 1.45 4.08
N ALA A 190 -15.00 2.11 3.02
CA ALA A 190 -14.75 3.54 2.84
C ALA A 190 -15.43 4.38 3.94
N THR A 191 -14.68 5.27 4.56
CA THR A 191 -15.22 6.38 5.34
C THR A 191 -15.47 7.58 4.46
N LYS A 192 -14.68 7.72 3.38
CA LYS A 192 -14.79 8.78 2.37
C LYS A 192 -14.49 8.23 0.99
N VAL A 193 -15.08 8.83 -0.02
CA VAL A 193 -14.76 8.58 -1.43
C VAL A 193 -14.39 9.91 -2.08
N VAL A 194 -13.27 9.92 -2.80
CA VAL A 194 -12.79 11.08 -3.55
C VAL A 194 -12.77 10.69 -5.02
N GLU A 195 -13.42 11.49 -5.86
CA GLU A 195 -13.47 11.29 -7.31
C GLU A 195 -12.45 12.20 -8.01
N LEU A 196 -11.71 11.64 -8.98
CA LEU A 196 -10.66 12.29 -9.78
C LEU A 196 -11.10 12.39 -11.25
#